data_88df2be86e9f8f8fb7ebcb5c7e492c76
#
_entry.id   88df2be86e9f8f8fb7ebcb5c7e492c76
#
_cell.length_a   1.000
_cell.length_b   1.000
_cell.length_c   1.000
_cell.angle_alpha   90.00
_cell.angle_beta   90.00
_cell.angle_gamma   90.00
#
_symmetry.space_group_name_H-M   'P 1'
#
loop_
_entity.id
_entity.type
_entity.pdbx_description
1 polymer ?
#
loop_
_entity_poly.entity_id
_entity_poly.type
_entity_poly.pdbx_seq_one_letter_code
_entity_poly.pdbx_strand_id
1 'polypeptide(L)'
;MKLPIAYEGNEKEFEKALVFMKNQGTDFNVNDLSNFRQPSSDPRQLSYPEVKKCLDNASSRLVIVKDFGLAVDGYYQYLPSVESGYKYVFLIRDPLLAAMSYRRAVVAFNKKHEGLVDDTTFDLSDDKFYPGGGQAFRRQHAFWRHVQANIDPNPLIIDSDDLVAHPAACVKKICEVTGLEYSDALLKWEPASSGKDWMNYANTSMGQLMKSGLLCDFHTRAMQSTGFIATSRKKVDYSEEMYNGQRITPDVRRIVEKALKYYQEMYECRFTPNV
;
A
#
# COMPACT_ATOMS: atom_id res chain seq x y z
N MET A 1 3.56 13.00 3.84
CA MET A 1 4.84 12.46 4.29
C MET A 1 5.45 11.70 3.12
N LYS A 2 6.62 12.08 2.66
CA LYS A 2 7.34 11.29 1.65
C LYS A 2 7.89 10.07 2.38
N LEU A 3 7.59 8.86 1.89
CA LEU A 3 8.18 7.66 2.47
C LEU A 3 9.70 7.76 2.36
N PRO A 4 10.46 7.38 3.40
CA PRO A 4 11.92 7.50 3.42
C PRO A 4 12.64 6.63 2.38
N ILE A 5 11.90 5.83 1.62
CA ILE A 5 12.41 4.92 0.58
C ILE A 5 12.71 5.67 -0.72
N ALA A 6 12.08 6.82 -0.91
CA ALA A 6 12.15 7.56 -2.15
C ALA A 6 12.91 8.88 -1.93
N TYR A 7 14.20 8.80 -1.98
CA TYR A 7 15.05 9.99 -2.04
C TYR A 7 15.73 10.09 -3.41
N GLU A 8 15.92 11.28 -3.89
CA GLU A 8 16.47 11.55 -5.22
C GLU A 8 18.00 11.32 -5.31
N GLY A 9 18.53 10.34 -4.61
CA GLY A 9 19.98 10.08 -4.53
C GLY A 9 20.73 11.04 -3.62
N ASN A 10 20.04 11.85 -2.82
CA ASN A 10 20.65 12.85 -1.95
C ASN A 10 20.87 12.25 -0.55
N GLU A 11 22.12 12.03 -0.19
CA GLU A 11 22.54 11.46 1.09
C GLU A 11 22.01 12.26 2.31
N LYS A 12 21.91 13.59 2.19
CA LYS A 12 21.32 14.45 3.24
C LYS A 12 19.82 14.23 3.45
N GLU A 13 19.09 13.88 2.40
CA GLU A 13 17.66 13.55 2.51
C GLU A 13 17.46 12.20 3.18
N PHE A 14 18.36 11.26 2.91
CA PHE A 14 18.36 9.96 3.59
C PHE A 14 18.69 10.09 5.08
N GLU A 15 19.69 10.90 5.43
CA GLU A 15 20.00 11.20 6.82
C GLU A 15 18.85 11.90 7.54
N LYS A 16 18.16 12.83 6.89
CA LYS A 16 16.93 13.45 7.45
C LYS A 16 15.81 12.42 7.66
N ALA A 17 15.65 11.46 6.74
CA ALA A 17 14.68 10.39 6.89
C ALA A 17 15.04 9.45 8.06
N LEU A 18 16.32 9.15 8.25
CA LEU A 18 16.81 8.38 9.40
C LEU A 18 16.62 9.13 10.73
N VAL A 19 16.94 10.43 10.76
CA VAL A 19 16.70 11.28 11.93
C VAL A 19 15.20 11.39 12.23
N PHE A 20 14.37 11.48 11.20
CA PHE A 20 12.92 11.49 11.36
C PHE A 20 12.41 10.17 11.97
N MET A 21 12.86 9.01 11.49
CA MET A 21 12.50 7.72 12.08
C MET A 21 13.00 7.60 13.53
N LYS A 22 14.20 8.10 13.84
CA LYS A 22 14.74 8.15 15.18
C LYS A 22 13.92 8.99 16.15
N ASN A 23 13.42 10.14 15.71
CA ASN A 23 12.65 11.07 16.55
C ASN A 23 11.19 10.65 16.73
N GLN A 24 10.76 9.51 16.19
CA GLN A 24 9.40 9.01 16.29
C GLN A 24 9.10 8.28 17.60
N GLY A 25 10.03 8.30 18.58
CA GLY A 25 9.78 7.76 19.93
C GLY A 25 9.60 6.24 19.97
N THR A 26 9.95 5.54 18.93
CA THR A 26 10.14 4.10 19.03
C THR A 26 11.44 3.88 19.78
N ASP A 27 11.47 3.00 20.78
CA ASP A 27 12.69 2.47 21.41
C ASP A 27 13.54 1.68 20.39
N PHE A 28 13.49 2.11 19.16
CA PHE A 28 14.28 1.61 18.06
C PHE A 28 15.73 2.05 18.35
N ASN A 29 16.52 1.10 18.83
CA ASN A 29 17.93 1.33 19.01
C ASN A 29 18.55 1.67 17.65
N VAL A 30 18.82 2.94 17.41
CA VAL A 30 19.40 3.42 16.15
C VAL A 30 20.77 2.80 15.89
N ASN A 31 21.44 2.29 16.91
CA ASN A 31 22.65 1.47 16.74
C ASN A 31 22.34 0.15 16.02
N ASP A 32 21.12 -0.37 16.15
CA ASP A 32 20.66 -1.47 15.31
C ASP A 32 20.45 -1.03 13.85
N LEU A 33 20.09 0.21 13.59
CA LEU A 33 20.03 0.74 12.22
C LEU A 33 21.43 0.88 11.59
N SER A 34 22.51 1.03 12.36
CA SER A 34 23.87 1.01 11.80
C SER A 34 24.24 -0.35 11.23
N ASN A 35 23.69 -1.44 11.78
CA ASN A 35 23.77 -2.79 11.22
C ASN A 35 22.90 -2.96 9.95
N PHE A 36 22.00 -2.00 9.66
CA PHE A 36 21.20 -1.96 8.43
C PHE A 36 22.00 -1.43 7.22
N ARG A 37 23.16 -0.86 7.44
CA ARG A 37 24.14 -0.57 6.39
C ARG A 37 24.92 -1.83 6.03
N GLN A 38 24.23 -2.87 5.56
CA GLN A 38 24.97 -3.94 4.88
C GLN A 38 25.49 -3.39 3.54
N PRO A 39 26.76 -3.68 3.20
CA PRO A 39 27.40 -3.11 2.00
C PRO A 39 26.73 -3.43 0.67
N SER A 40 25.75 -4.34 0.66
CA SER A 40 24.99 -4.74 -0.53
C SER A 40 23.77 -3.87 -0.86
N SER A 41 23.37 -2.95 0.04
CA SER A 41 22.29 -2.00 -0.23
C SER A 41 22.84 -0.59 -0.29
N ASP A 42 23.37 -0.24 -1.44
CA ASP A 42 23.69 1.15 -1.75
C ASP A 42 22.36 1.95 -1.71
N PRO A 43 22.21 2.92 -0.78
CA PRO A 43 21.01 3.72 -0.70
C PRO A 43 20.63 4.40 -2.01
N ARG A 44 21.63 4.66 -2.89
CA ARG A 44 21.40 5.23 -4.22
C ARG A 44 20.54 4.33 -5.09
N GLN A 45 20.58 3.00 -4.91
CA GLN A 45 19.75 2.04 -5.65
C GLN A 45 18.25 2.15 -5.32
N LEU A 46 17.90 2.85 -4.24
CA LEU A 46 16.52 3.11 -3.83
C LEU A 46 16.03 4.49 -4.29
N SER A 47 16.85 5.26 -5.01
CA SER A 47 16.44 6.55 -5.57
C SER A 47 15.47 6.35 -6.73
N TYR A 48 14.56 7.30 -6.93
CA TYR A 48 13.64 7.27 -8.08
C TYR A 48 14.35 7.11 -9.42
N PRO A 49 15.45 7.84 -9.72
CA PRO A 49 16.18 7.67 -10.98
C PRO A 49 16.70 6.25 -11.18
N GLU A 50 17.28 5.64 -10.15
CA GLU A 50 17.83 4.28 -10.28
C GLU A 50 16.73 3.22 -10.38
N VAL A 51 15.63 3.38 -9.63
CA VAL A 51 14.46 2.50 -9.78
C VAL A 51 13.90 2.59 -11.19
N LYS A 52 13.71 3.82 -11.72
CA LYS A 52 13.28 4.00 -13.12
C LYS A 52 14.22 3.30 -14.10
N LYS A 53 15.51 3.50 -13.97
CA LYS A 53 16.53 2.87 -14.82
C LYS A 53 16.46 1.34 -14.74
N CYS A 54 16.27 0.78 -13.56
CA CYS A 54 16.08 -0.67 -13.39
C CYS A 54 14.83 -1.16 -14.11
N LEU A 55 13.71 -0.44 -14.01
CA LEU A 55 12.46 -0.79 -14.65
C LEU A 55 12.53 -0.66 -16.17
N ASP A 56 13.11 0.41 -16.69
CA ASP A 56 13.27 0.64 -18.12
C ASP A 56 14.21 -0.39 -18.79
N ASN A 57 15.17 -0.94 -18.06
CA ASN A 57 16.13 -1.93 -18.55
C ASN A 57 15.79 -3.38 -18.12
N ALA A 58 14.62 -3.60 -17.54
CA ALA A 58 14.24 -4.93 -17.11
C ALA A 58 14.09 -5.87 -18.32
N SER A 59 14.84 -6.96 -18.31
CA SER A 59 14.85 -7.97 -19.39
C SER A 59 14.11 -9.25 -19.06
N SER A 60 13.52 -9.33 -17.86
CA SER A 60 12.72 -10.48 -17.45
C SER A 60 11.45 -10.60 -18.30
N ARG A 61 11.02 -11.83 -18.58
CA ARG A 61 9.76 -12.10 -19.30
C ARG A 61 8.55 -11.42 -18.65
N LEU A 62 8.56 -11.30 -17.34
CA LEU A 62 7.51 -10.67 -16.54
C LEU A 62 8.15 -9.85 -15.41
N VAL A 63 7.72 -8.63 -15.28
CA VAL A 63 8.07 -7.73 -14.16
C VAL A 63 6.78 -7.24 -13.55
N ILE A 64 6.58 -7.50 -12.27
CA ILE A 64 5.44 -7.01 -11.50
C ILE A 64 5.97 -6.04 -10.44
N VAL A 65 5.43 -4.83 -10.45
CA VAL A 65 5.75 -3.80 -9.47
C VAL A 65 4.50 -3.49 -8.67
N LYS A 66 4.58 -3.60 -7.35
CA LYS A 66 3.52 -3.20 -6.44
C LYS A 66 4.01 -2.06 -5.57
N ASP A 67 3.33 -0.93 -5.64
CA ASP A 67 3.63 0.22 -4.80
C ASP A 67 2.34 0.94 -4.38
N PHE A 68 2.47 1.90 -3.48
CA PHE A 68 1.38 2.80 -3.11
C PHE A 68 1.36 4.01 -4.03
N GLY A 69 0.20 4.38 -4.56
CA GLY A 69 0.07 5.56 -5.42
C GLY A 69 0.58 6.86 -4.78
N LEU A 70 0.59 6.92 -3.45
CA LEU A 70 1.16 8.04 -2.72
C LEU A 70 2.69 8.16 -2.85
N ALA A 71 3.38 7.07 -3.17
CA ALA A 71 4.84 7.07 -3.28
C ALA A 71 5.33 7.85 -4.51
N VAL A 72 4.56 7.85 -5.59
CA VAL A 72 4.92 8.49 -6.86
C VAL A 72 4.33 9.90 -7.04
N ASP A 73 3.52 10.39 -6.09
CA ASP A 73 2.89 11.73 -6.19
C ASP A 73 3.95 12.84 -6.26
N GLY A 74 3.96 13.58 -7.36
CA GLY A 74 4.95 14.62 -7.66
C GLY A 74 6.27 14.10 -8.24
N TYR A 75 6.37 12.80 -8.56
CA TYR A 75 7.56 12.13 -9.10
C TYR A 75 7.28 11.36 -10.38
N TYR A 76 6.26 11.74 -11.14
CA TYR A 76 5.80 11.03 -12.34
C TYR A 76 6.85 10.93 -13.44
N GLN A 77 7.83 11.84 -13.48
CA GLN A 77 8.97 11.79 -14.39
C GLN A 77 9.86 10.53 -14.17
N TYR A 78 9.72 9.88 -13.02
CA TYR A 78 10.47 8.65 -12.69
C TYR A 78 9.65 7.37 -12.87
N LEU A 79 8.45 7.47 -13.42
CA LEU A 79 7.73 6.28 -13.88
C LEU A 79 8.48 5.64 -15.04
N PRO A 80 8.34 4.32 -15.27
CA PRO A 80 8.87 3.68 -16.46
C PRO A 80 8.39 4.40 -17.71
N SER A 81 9.26 4.46 -18.72
CA SER A 81 8.91 5.09 -20.00
C SER A 81 7.74 4.33 -20.68
N VAL A 82 6.94 5.04 -21.46
CA VAL A 82 5.78 4.47 -22.16
C VAL A 82 6.20 3.32 -23.06
N GLU A 83 7.37 3.44 -23.69
CA GLU A 83 7.97 2.45 -24.60
C GLU A 83 8.33 1.14 -23.87
N SER A 84 8.52 1.17 -22.55
CA SER A 84 8.76 -0.02 -21.74
C SER A 84 7.54 -0.94 -21.62
N GLY A 85 6.35 -0.47 -22.06
CA GLY A 85 5.15 -1.29 -22.19
C GLY A 85 4.46 -1.68 -20.88
N TYR A 86 4.83 -1.07 -19.75
CA TYR A 86 4.17 -1.32 -18.47
C TYR A 86 2.68 -0.98 -18.53
N LYS A 87 1.86 -1.86 -17.95
CA LYS A 87 0.43 -1.66 -17.75
C LYS A 87 0.16 -1.28 -16.31
N TYR A 88 -0.72 -0.29 -16.12
CA TYR A 88 -1.07 0.22 -14.81
C TYR A 88 -2.42 -0.35 -14.37
N VAL A 89 -2.44 -0.98 -13.20
CA VAL A 89 -3.64 -1.51 -12.57
C VAL A 89 -3.79 -0.84 -11.20
N PHE A 90 -4.91 -0.17 -10.98
CA PHE A 90 -5.21 0.52 -9.74
C PHE A 90 -6.13 -0.34 -8.87
N LEU A 91 -5.66 -0.68 -7.67
CA LEU A 91 -6.49 -1.31 -6.66
C LEU A 91 -7.00 -0.24 -5.69
N ILE A 92 -8.31 -0.09 -5.64
CA ILE A 92 -8.98 0.85 -4.73
C ILE A 92 -9.72 0.12 -3.62
N ARG A 93 -10.03 0.84 -2.55
CA ARG A 93 -10.82 0.33 -1.44
C ARG A 93 -11.64 1.45 -0.84
N ASP A 94 -12.86 1.12 -0.40
CA ASP A 94 -13.72 2.04 0.33
C ASP A 94 -12.98 2.74 1.48
N PRO A 95 -13.00 4.08 1.57
CA PRO A 95 -12.24 4.84 2.55
C PRO A 95 -12.66 4.55 4.00
N LEU A 96 -13.94 4.24 4.27
CA LEU A 96 -14.39 3.86 5.61
C LEU A 96 -13.73 2.53 6.01
N LEU A 97 -13.78 1.54 5.13
CA LEU A 97 -13.22 0.22 5.39
C LEU A 97 -11.70 0.27 5.55
N ALA A 98 -11.04 1.09 4.73
CA ALA A 98 -9.60 1.29 4.82
C ALA A 98 -9.20 1.96 6.14
N ALA A 99 -9.85 3.07 6.51
CA ALA A 99 -9.55 3.82 7.72
C ALA A 99 -9.85 3.02 8.99
N MET A 100 -11.00 2.33 9.06
CA MET A 100 -11.33 1.46 10.20
C MET A 100 -10.35 0.31 10.36
N SER A 101 -9.94 -0.32 9.24
CA SER A 101 -8.96 -1.41 9.27
C SER A 101 -7.60 -0.94 9.74
N TYR A 102 -7.14 0.20 9.23
CA TYR A 102 -5.86 0.78 9.61
C TYR A 102 -5.86 1.21 11.08
N ARG A 103 -6.90 1.92 11.52
CA ARG A 103 -7.05 2.34 12.93
C ARG A 103 -6.94 1.15 13.89
N ARG A 104 -7.64 0.05 13.59
CA ARG A 104 -7.54 -1.17 14.42
C ARG A 104 -6.13 -1.72 14.49
N ALA A 105 -5.42 -1.74 13.37
CA ALA A 105 -4.06 -2.26 13.31
C ALA A 105 -3.10 -1.38 14.13
N VAL A 106 -3.21 -0.05 14.01
CA VAL A 106 -2.38 0.89 14.78
C VAL A 106 -2.66 0.80 16.27
N VAL A 107 -3.94 0.78 16.67
CA VAL A 107 -4.31 0.65 18.08
C VAL A 107 -3.81 -0.67 18.66
N ALA A 108 -3.96 -1.78 17.92
CA ALA A 108 -3.45 -3.08 18.37
C ALA A 108 -1.92 -3.08 18.51
N PHE A 109 -1.22 -2.48 17.56
CA PHE A 109 0.22 -2.33 17.58
C PHE A 109 0.69 -1.51 18.80
N ASN A 110 0.10 -0.34 19.01
CA ASN A 110 0.47 0.54 20.11
C ASN A 110 0.18 -0.10 21.47
N LYS A 111 -0.95 -0.79 21.63
CA LYS A 111 -1.26 -1.54 22.86
C LYS A 111 -0.21 -2.62 23.16
N LYS A 112 0.31 -3.27 22.13
CA LYS A 112 1.31 -4.33 22.27
C LYS A 112 2.71 -3.81 22.62
N HIS A 113 3.11 -2.67 22.05
CA HIS A 113 4.47 -2.18 22.11
C HIS A 113 4.68 -0.99 23.05
N GLU A 114 3.67 -0.12 23.20
CA GLU A 114 3.75 1.10 24.01
C GLU A 114 2.94 1.01 25.32
N GLY A 115 2.09 0.00 25.45
CA GLY A 115 1.36 -0.32 26.68
C GLY A 115 0.19 0.61 27.04
N LEU A 116 0.06 1.77 26.40
CA LEU A 116 -0.85 2.84 26.84
C LEU A 116 -1.54 3.55 25.67
N VAL A 117 -2.32 2.82 24.87
CA VAL A 117 -3.23 3.50 23.93
C VAL A 117 -4.66 3.36 24.45
N ASP A 118 -5.23 4.46 24.88
CA ASP A 118 -6.65 4.56 25.10
C ASP A 118 -7.35 4.64 23.74
N ASP A 119 -8.03 3.56 23.36
CA ASP A 119 -8.75 3.45 22.10
C ASP A 119 -9.86 4.51 21.98
N THR A 120 -10.35 5.04 23.10
CA THR A 120 -11.41 6.06 23.12
C THR A 120 -10.88 7.45 22.79
N THR A 121 -9.61 7.73 23.09
CA THR A 121 -8.96 9.04 22.89
C THR A 121 -8.00 9.06 21.71
N PHE A 122 -7.60 7.89 21.18
CA PHE A 122 -6.69 7.81 20.03
C PHE A 122 -7.31 8.45 18.79
N ASP A 123 -6.59 9.39 18.20
CA ASP A 123 -6.94 10.02 16.92
C ASP A 123 -5.98 9.56 15.81
N LEU A 124 -6.53 8.96 14.78
CA LEU A 124 -5.76 8.44 13.65
C LEU A 124 -4.99 9.55 12.89
N SER A 125 -5.45 10.80 12.97
CA SER A 125 -4.73 11.93 12.38
C SER A 125 -3.41 12.24 13.09
N ASP A 126 -3.25 11.80 14.33
CA ASP A 126 -2.01 11.95 15.10
C ASP A 126 -1.01 10.84 14.80
N ASP A 127 -1.45 9.77 14.11
CA ASP A 127 -0.53 8.74 13.66
C ASP A 127 0.40 9.26 12.57
N LYS A 128 1.68 9.27 12.89
CA LYS A 128 2.73 9.81 12.03
C LYS A 128 3.00 8.97 10.79
N PHE A 129 2.62 7.70 10.81
CA PHE A 129 2.74 6.80 9.67
C PHE A 129 1.54 6.87 8.72
N TYR A 130 0.40 7.38 9.19
CA TYR A 130 -0.76 7.57 8.34
C TYR A 130 -0.63 8.88 7.55
N PRO A 131 -0.52 8.83 6.23
CA PRO A 131 -0.29 10.03 5.42
C PRO A 131 -1.50 10.96 5.45
N GLY A 132 -1.52 11.84 6.46
CA GLY A 132 -2.37 13.03 6.55
C GLY A 132 -3.84 12.85 6.18
N GLY A 133 -4.58 12.01 6.91
CA GLY A 133 -6.04 11.98 6.90
C GLY A 133 -6.70 12.07 5.52
N GLY A 134 -6.62 11.02 4.69
CA GLY A 134 -7.23 10.98 3.36
C GLY A 134 -6.31 11.42 2.21
N GLN A 135 -5.11 11.90 2.47
CA GLN A 135 -4.15 12.30 1.42
C GLN A 135 -3.75 11.12 0.51
N ALA A 136 -3.75 9.88 1.02
CA ALA A 136 -3.46 8.71 0.21
C ALA A 136 -4.45 8.54 -0.96
N PHE A 137 -5.72 8.78 -0.71
CA PHE A 137 -6.76 8.71 -1.74
C PHE A 137 -6.60 9.81 -2.79
N ARG A 138 -6.36 11.04 -2.34
CA ARG A 138 -6.08 12.17 -3.26
C ARG A 138 -4.87 11.88 -4.14
N ARG A 139 -3.79 11.36 -3.57
CA ARG A 139 -2.55 11.08 -4.30
C ARG A 139 -2.71 9.91 -5.26
N GLN A 140 -3.39 8.85 -4.85
CA GLN A 140 -3.70 7.74 -5.75
C GLN A 140 -4.58 8.20 -6.92
N HIS A 141 -5.59 9.02 -6.65
CA HIS A 141 -6.44 9.62 -7.67
C HIS A 141 -5.62 10.52 -8.63
N ALA A 142 -4.75 11.40 -8.10
CA ALA A 142 -3.89 12.23 -8.93
C ALA A 142 -2.96 11.40 -9.83
N PHE A 143 -2.42 10.31 -9.29
CA PHE A 143 -1.62 9.37 -10.07
C PHE A 143 -2.45 8.67 -11.17
N TRP A 144 -3.64 8.20 -10.85
CA TRP A 144 -4.55 7.63 -11.84
C TRP A 144 -4.86 8.63 -12.96
N ARG A 145 -5.18 9.88 -12.63
CA ARG A 145 -5.43 10.93 -13.63
C ARG A 145 -4.20 11.22 -14.49
N HIS A 146 -3.01 11.21 -13.88
CA HIS A 146 -1.76 11.35 -14.64
C HIS A 146 -1.57 10.20 -15.65
N VAL A 147 -1.77 8.95 -15.21
CA VAL A 147 -1.68 7.78 -16.10
C VAL A 147 -2.70 7.87 -17.22
N GLN A 148 -3.95 8.22 -16.89
CA GLN A 148 -5.04 8.37 -17.87
C GLN A 148 -4.72 9.43 -18.93
N ALA A 149 -4.13 10.54 -18.54
CA ALA A 149 -3.84 11.64 -19.44
C ALA A 149 -2.59 11.43 -20.31
N ASN A 150 -1.60 10.67 -19.84
CA ASN A 150 -0.26 10.67 -20.43
C ASN A 150 0.24 9.28 -20.87
N ILE A 151 -0.35 8.19 -20.39
CA ILE A 151 0.20 6.85 -20.59
C ILE A 151 -0.84 5.89 -21.17
N ASP A 152 -1.98 5.74 -20.51
CA ASP A 152 -3.05 4.83 -20.88
C ASP A 152 -4.39 5.51 -20.64
N PRO A 153 -5.20 5.79 -21.69
CA PRO A 153 -6.46 6.51 -21.52
C PRO A 153 -7.52 5.73 -20.72
N ASN A 154 -7.35 4.41 -20.58
CA ASN A 154 -8.28 3.54 -19.88
C ASN A 154 -7.57 2.58 -18.92
N PRO A 155 -6.83 3.09 -17.92
CA PRO A 155 -6.11 2.24 -16.97
C PRO A 155 -7.10 1.43 -16.14
N LEU A 156 -6.80 0.16 -15.93
CA LEU A 156 -7.69 -0.75 -15.20
C LEU A 156 -7.79 -0.35 -13.73
N ILE A 157 -9.02 -0.20 -13.25
CA ILE A 157 -9.32 -0.02 -11.82
C ILE A 157 -10.07 -1.25 -11.32
N ILE A 158 -9.61 -1.82 -10.21
CA ILE A 158 -10.26 -2.92 -9.48
C ILE A 158 -10.60 -2.44 -8.07
N ASP A 159 -11.86 -2.59 -7.67
CA ASP A 159 -12.23 -2.40 -6.27
C ASP A 159 -11.92 -3.65 -5.45
N SER A 160 -11.43 -3.47 -4.23
CA SER A 160 -11.04 -4.58 -3.36
C SER A 160 -12.21 -5.46 -2.93
N ASP A 161 -13.41 -4.91 -2.86
CA ASP A 161 -14.59 -5.68 -2.50
C ASP A 161 -15.09 -6.50 -3.69
N ASP A 162 -15.04 -5.96 -4.91
CA ASP A 162 -15.30 -6.71 -6.14
C ASP A 162 -14.26 -7.82 -6.32
N LEU A 163 -12.98 -7.54 -6.04
CA LEU A 163 -11.92 -8.56 -6.11
C LEU A 163 -12.15 -9.73 -5.14
N VAL A 164 -12.58 -9.45 -3.93
CA VAL A 164 -12.84 -10.50 -2.94
C VAL A 164 -14.14 -11.24 -3.22
N ALA A 165 -15.17 -10.55 -3.72
CA ALA A 165 -16.46 -11.18 -4.07
C ALA A 165 -16.36 -12.01 -5.36
N HIS A 166 -15.62 -11.54 -6.36
CA HIS A 166 -15.53 -12.13 -7.70
C HIS A 166 -14.06 -12.28 -8.15
N PRO A 167 -13.22 -13.03 -7.40
CA PRO A 167 -11.78 -13.05 -7.64
C PRO A 167 -11.41 -13.58 -9.03
N ALA A 168 -12.10 -14.62 -9.52
CA ALA A 168 -11.85 -15.18 -10.85
C ALA A 168 -12.07 -14.15 -11.97
N ALA A 169 -13.17 -13.41 -11.92
CA ALA A 169 -13.49 -12.39 -12.93
C ALA A 169 -12.48 -11.23 -12.90
N CYS A 170 -12.13 -10.75 -11.69
CA CYS A 170 -11.16 -9.66 -11.54
C CYS A 170 -9.75 -10.07 -11.99
N VAL A 171 -9.26 -11.25 -11.56
CA VAL A 171 -7.93 -11.74 -11.95
C VAL A 171 -7.87 -12.04 -13.45
N LYS A 172 -8.94 -12.61 -14.03
CA LYS A 172 -9.04 -12.78 -15.49
C LYS A 172 -8.93 -11.44 -16.23
N LYS A 173 -9.62 -10.41 -15.72
CA LYS A 173 -9.52 -9.06 -16.32
C LYS A 173 -8.13 -8.46 -16.20
N ILE A 174 -7.45 -8.64 -15.08
CA ILE A 174 -6.05 -8.23 -14.92
C ILE A 174 -5.17 -8.96 -15.96
N CYS A 175 -5.32 -10.28 -16.09
CA CYS A 175 -4.57 -11.06 -17.06
C CYS A 175 -4.82 -10.58 -18.49
N GLU A 176 -6.06 -10.33 -18.87
CA GLU A 176 -6.44 -9.79 -20.18
C GLU A 176 -5.73 -8.47 -20.50
N VAL A 177 -5.75 -7.52 -19.58
CA VAL A 177 -5.13 -6.19 -19.77
C VAL A 177 -3.61 -6.27 -19.78
N THR A 178 -3.02 -7.17 -19.00
CA THR A 178 -1.57 -7.30 -18.86
C THR A 178 -0.94 -8.29 -19.85
N GLY A 179 -1.76 -9.02 -20.63
CA GLY A 179 -1.28 -10.05 -21.56
C GLY A 179 -0.81 -11.33 -20.86
N LEU A 180 -1.19 -11.54 -19.60
CA LEU A 180 -0.88 -12.76 -18.85
C LEU A 180 -1.92 -13.86 -19.15
N GLU A 181 -1.47 -15.10 -19.13
CA GLU A 181 -2.37 -16.24 -19.22
C GLU A 181 -3.11 -16.44 -17.88
N TYR A 182 -4.43 -16.50 -17.93
CA TYR A 182 -5.25 -16.80 -16.76
C TYR A 182 -5.24 -18.29 -16.43
N SER A 183 -5.13 -18.59 -15.16
CA SER A 183 -5.30 -19.93 -14.62
C SER A 183 -5.96 -19.84 -13.23
N ASP A 184 -6.80 -20.80 -12.87
CA ASP A 184 -7.39 -20.89 -11.52
C ASP A 184 -6.33 -21.07 -10.42
N ALA A 185 -5.14 -21.51 -10.78
CA ALA A 185 -3.99 -21.55 -9.86
C ALA A 185 -3.61 -20.17 -9.33
N LEU A 186 -3.92 -19.07 -10.06
CA LEU A 186 -3.69 -17.70 -9.60
C LEU A 186 -4.60 -17.27 -8.45
N LEU A 187 -5.64 -18.06 -8.15
CA LEU A 187 -6.58 -17.78 -7.06
C LEU A 187 -6.19 -18.43 -5.75
N LYS A 188 -5.17 -19.28 -5.76
CA LYS A 188 -4.71 -20.05 -4.61
C LYS A 188 -3.20 -19.91 -4.45
N TRP A 189 -2.76 -19.91 -3.23
CA TRP A 189 -1.34 -19.87 -2.87
C TRP A 189 -1.09 -20.57 -1.54
N GLU A 190 0.14 -20.97 -1.31
CA GLU A 190 0.54 -21.51 -0.02
C GLU A 190 0.67 -20.35 1.00
N PRO A 191 0.28 -20.58 2.27
CA PRO A 191 0.50 -19.60 3.30
C PRO A 191 2.00 -19.33 3.44
N ALA A 192 2.38 -18.07 3.65
CA ALA A 192 3.75 -17.75 3.96
C ALA A 192 4.11 -18.40 5.31
N SER A 193 4.95 -19.44 5.26
CA SER A 193 5.35 -20.22 6.44
C SER A 193 6.18 -19.39 7.43
N SER A 194 6.80 -18.34 6.94
CA SER A 194 7.46 -17.30 7.74
C SER A 194 7.51 -16.01 6.93
N GLY A 195 7.54 -14.87 7.60
CA GLY A 195 7.81 -13.59 6.91
C GLY A 195 9.14 -13.57 6.13
N LYS A 196 9.96 -14.63 6.23
CA LYS A 196 11.20 -14.79 5.49
C LYS A 196 10.96 -15.01 3.99
N ASP A 197 9.89 -15.68 3.60
CA ASP A 197 9.61 -16.00 2.19
C ASP A 197 9.13 -14.77 1.41
N TRP A 198 8.51 -13.82 2.10
CA TRP A 198 8.09 -12.55 1.52
C TRP A 198 9.24 -11.54 1.39
N MET A 199 10.42 -11.88 1.89
CA MET A 199 11.46 -10.91 2.20
C MET A 199 12.79 -11.18 1.52
N ASN A 200 12.79 -11.89 0.40
CA ASN A 200 14.01 -12.12 -0.39
C ASN A 200 14.71 -10.81 -0.85
N TYR A 201 14.03 -9.67 -0.74
CA TYR A 201 14.56 -8.34 -1.07
C TYR A 201 14.80 -7.44 0.15
N ALA A 202 14.81 -7.99 1.33
CA ALA A 202 14.74 -7.26 2.58
C ALA A 202 16.09 -6.85 3.16
N ASN A 203 17.01 -6.43 2.34
CA ASN A 203 18.14 -5.60 2.80
C ASN A 203 17.73 -4.14 2.99
N THR A 204 16.42 -3.84 2.91
CA THR A 204 15.85 -2.53 3.23
C THR A 204 15.47 -2.46 4.71
N SER A 205 15.49 -1.27 5.28
CA SER A 205 15.06 -1.02 6.67
C SER A 205 13.66 -1.60 6.94
N MET A 206 12.74 -1.45 6.01
CA MET A 206 11.38 -2.00 6.10
C MET A 206 11.40 -3.53 6.15
N GLY A 207 12.18 -4.18 5.31
CA GLY A 207 12.28 -5.64 5.31
C GLY A 207 12.86 -6.20 6.60
N GLN A 208 13.78 -5.50 7.24
CA GLN A 208 14.32 -5.92 8.53
C GLN A 208 13.31 -5.64 9.65
N LEU A 209 12.56 -4.54 9.60
CA LEU A 209 11.44 -4.29 10.50
C LEU A 209 10.41 -5.42 10.42
N MET A 210 10.12 -5.91 9.23
CA MET A 210 9.24 -7.07 9.05
C MET A 210 9.87 -8.36 9.58
N LYS A 211 11.17 -8.58 9.36
CA LYS A 211 11.91 -9.73 9.91
C LYS A 211 11.93 -9.75 11.44
N SER A 212 11.97 -8.58 12.07
CA SER A 212 11.93 -8.47 13.55
C SER A 212 10.56 -8.87 14.13
N GLY A 213 9.55 -9.08 13.29
CA GLY A 213 8.19 -9.39 13.72
C GLY A 213 7.38 -8.15 14.10
N LEU A 214 7.97 -6.97 14.11
CA LEU A 214 7.31 -5.73 14.55
C LEU A 214 6.10 -5.38 13.70
N LEU A 215 6.13 -5.66 12.39
CA LEU A 215 5.02 -5.42 11.46
C LEU A 215 4.18 -6.66 11.14
N CYS A 216 4.48 -7.81 11.76
CA CYS A 216 3.74 -9.05 11.49
C CYS A 216 2.26 -8.93 11.79
N ASP A 217 1.89 -8.17 12.82
CA ASP A 217 0.49 -7.99 13.22
C ASP A 217 -0.34 -7.30 12.10
N PHE A 218 0.26 -6.42 11.32
CA PHE A 218 -0.39 -5.78 10.17
C PHE A 218 -0.61 -6.75 8.99
N HIS A 219 0.23 -7.78 8.87
CA HIS A 219 0.27 -8.67 7.72
C HIS A 219 -0.14 -10.11 8.03
N THR A 220 -0.42 -10.45 9.30
CA THR A 220 -0.73 -11.81 9.74
C THR A 220 -1.81 -12.47 8.88
N ARG A 221 -2.90 -11.75 8.61
CA ARG A 221 -4.00 -12.28 7.79
C ARG A 221 -3.56 -12.59 6.35
N ALA A 222 -2.73 -11.74 5.75
CA ALA A 222 -2.20 -11.96 4.41
C ALA A 222 -1.21 -13.13 4.40
N MET A 223 -0.35 -13.22 5.41
CA MET A 223 0.63 -14.32 5.53
C MET A 223 -0.02 -15.68 5.73
N GLN A 224 -1.14 -15.75 6.43
CA GLN A 224 -1.87 -16.98 6.70
C GLN A 224 -2.88 -17.34 5.62
N SER A 225 -3.11 -16.47 4.65
CA SER A 225 -4.08 -16.70 3.59
C SER A 225 -3.58 -17.75 2.59
N THR A 226 -4.52 -18.53 2.05
CA THR A 226 -4.28 -19.53 1.00
C THR A 226 -5.04 -19.22 -0.28
N GLY A 227 -5.70 -18.08 -0.33
CA GLY A 227 -6.54 -17.66 -1.45
C GLY A 227 -7.42 -16.49 -1.07
N PHE A 228 -8.30 -16.12 -1.98
CA PHE A 228 -9.33 -15.13 -1.70
C PHE A 228 -10.41 -15.72 -0.80
N ILE A 229 -10.73 -15.03 0.29
CA ILE A 229 -11.83 -15.39 1.17
C ILE A 229 -13.01 -14.52 0.78
N ALA A 230 -13.96 -15.09 0.08
CA ALA A 230 -15.19 -14.40 -0.28
C ALA A 230 -15.91 -13.93 0.99
N THR A 231 -16.11 -12.64 1.09
CA THR A 231 -16.90 -12.04 2.17
C THR A 231 -18.00 -11.22 1.54
N SER A 232 -19.25 -11.57 1.84
CA SER A 232 -20.35 -10.65 1.54
C SER A 232 -20.22 -9.46 2.47
N ARG A 233 -19.94 -8.28 1.92
CA ARG A 233 -19.90 -7.05 2.71
C ARG A 233 -21.22 -6.31 2.54
N LYS A 234 -21.75 -5.84 3.68
CA LYS A 234 -22.87 -4.89 3.65
C LYS A 234 -22.39 -3.63 2.94
N LYS A 235 -23.21 -3.09 2.04
CA LYS A 235 -22.96 -1.78 1.43
C LYS A 235 -22.73 -0.75 2.54
N VAL A 236 -21.71 0.08 2.37
CA VAL A 236 -21.38 1.13 3.33
C VAL A 236 -22.45 2.21 3.27
N ASP A 237 -23.03 2.51 4.42
CA ASP A 237 -23.82 3.73 4.64
C ASP A 237 -23.02 4.68 5.51
N TYR A 238 -22.55 5.76 4.94
CA TYR A 238 -21.68 6.73 5.61
C TYR A 238 -22.41 7.57 6.67
N SER A 239 -23.73 7.53 6.71
CA SER A 239 -24.56 8.22 7.73
C SER A 239 -24.67 7.43 9.03
N GLU A 240 -24.49 6.10 8.98
CA GLU A 240 -24.56 5.25 10.16
C GLU A 240 -23.42 5.54 11.16
N GLU A 241 -23.71 5.38 12.45
CA GLU A 241 -22.68 5.48 13.51
C GLU A 241 -21.88 4.21 13.69
N MET A 242 -22.39 3.10 13.18
CA MET A 242 -21.83 1.76 13.35
C MET A 242 -21.65 1.07 12.00
N TYR A 243 -20.57 0.35 11.83
CA TYR A 243 -20.37 -0.56 10.71
C TYR A 243 -19.94 -1.93 11.23
N ASN A 244 -20.69 -2.98 10.89
CA ASN A 244 -20.44 -4.37 11.35
C ASN A 244 -20.17 -4.46 12.87
N GLY A 245 -21.01 -3.81 13.68
CA GLY A 245 -20.91 -3.80 15.14
C GLY A 245 -19.77 -2.96 15.73
N GLN A 246 -19.04 -2.22 14.90
CA GLN A 246 -17.95 -1.35 15.33
C GLN A 246 -18.36 0.13 15.15
N ARG A 247 -18.06 0.94 16.15
CA ARG A 247 -18.32 2.38 16.11
C ARG A 247 -17.41 3.05 15.08
N ILE A 248 -17.98 3.90 14.25
CA ILE A 248 -17.26 4.80 13.36
C ILE A 248 -16.83 6.02 14.17
N THR A 249 -15.54 6.08 14.48
CA THR A 249 -15.00 7.15 15.33
C THR A 249 -14.89 8.48 14.57
N PRO A 250 -14.86 9.65 15.27
CA PRO A 250 -14.80 10.95 14.62
C PRO A 250 -13.57 11.15 13.71
N ASP A 251 -12.42 10.58 14.07
CA ASP A 251 -11.21 10.61 13.27
C ASP A 251 -11.38 9.85 11.94
N VAL A 252 -12.01 8.68 11.98
CA VAL A 252 -12.36 7.92 10.77
C VAL A 252 -13.32 8.71 9.88
N ARG A 253 -14.34 9.36 10.44
CA ARG A 253 -15.27 10.22 9.67
C ARG A 253 -14.55 11.34 8.94
N ARG A 254 -13.65 12.05 9.63
CA ARG A 254 -12.86 13.13 9.00
C ARG A 254 -12.00 12.63 7.83
N ILE A 255 -11.49 11.40 7.92
CA ILE A 255 -10.74 10.79 6.82
C ILE A 255 -11.65 10.48 5.65
N VAL A 256 -12.82 9.88 5.91
CA VAL A 256 -13.81 9.55 4.89
C VAL A 256 -14.26 10.80 4.15
N GLU A 257 -14.63 11.86 4.83
CA GLU A 257 -15.05 13.14 4.25
C GLU A 257 -14.01 13.70 3.25
N LYS A 258 -12.73 13.60 3.58
CA LYS A 258 -11.65 14.07 2.71
C LYS A 258 -11.35 13.12 1.54
N ALA A 259 -11.60 11.84 1.71
CA ALA A 259 -11.21 10.79 0.78
C ALA A 259 -12.32 10.43 -0.22
N LEU A 260 -13.58 10.54 0.19
CA LEU A 260 -14.73 9.93 -0.47
C LEU A 260 -14.88 10.37 -1.93
N LYS A 261 -14.74 11.65 -2.23
CA LYS A 261 -14.84 12.16 -3.60
C LYS A 261 -13.83 11.54 -4.56
N TYR A 262 -12.61 11.32 -4.12
CA TYR A 262 -11.54 10.72 -4.92
C TYR A 262 -11.77 9.23 -5.17
N TYR A 263 -12.24 8.55 -4.13
CA TYR A 263 -12.63 7.15 -4.25
C TYR A 263 -13.83 6.98 -5.18
N GLN A 264 -14.89 7.78 -5.04
CA GLN A 264 -16.10 7.68 -5.85
C GLN A 264 -15.82 7.86 -7.33
N GLU A 265 -15.02 8.87 -7.72
CA GLU A 265 -14.66 9.09 -9.12
C GLU A 265 -13.92 7.88 -9.72
N MET A 266 -12.98 7.29 -8.99
CA MET A 266 -12.31 6.06 -9.41
C MET A 266 -13.25 4.85 -9.40
N TYR A 267 -14.14 4.76 -8.42
CA TYR A 267 -15.10 3.67 -8.28
C TYR A 267 -16.08 3.61 -9.45
N GLU A 268 -16.53 4.76 -9.96
CA GLU A 268 -17.41 4.86 -11.13
C GLU A 268 -16.73 4.36 -12.41
N CYS A 269 -15.41 4.49 -12.50
CA CYS A 269 -14.60 4.04 -13.64
C CYS A 269 -14.05 2.61 -13.50
N ARG A 270 -14.37 1.89 -12.43
CA ARG A 270 -13.81 0.58 -12.15
C ARG A 270 -14.38 -0.51 -13.08
N PHE A 271 -13.64 -1.58 -13.22
CA PHE A 271 -14.15 -2.82 -13.76
C PHE A 271 -15.26 -3.37 -12.87
N THR A 272 -16.42 -3.64 -13.43
CA THR A 272 -17.55 -4.28 -12.73
C THR A 272 -17.63 -5.73 -13.22
N PRO A 273 -17.40 -6.73 -12.34
CA PRO A 273 -17.56 -8.13 -12.73
C PRO A 273 -19.01 -8.43 -13.15
N ASN A 274 -19.18 -9.03 -14.31
CA ASN A 274 -20.49 -9.59 -14.70
C ASN A 274 -20.75 -10.83 -13.83
N VAL A 275 -21.83 -10.80 -13.08
CA VAL A 275 -22.32 -11.90 -12.21
C VAL A 275 -23.23 -12.82 -13.02
#